data_744c906f127fad5666d138073847e01d
#
_entry.id   744c906f127fad5666d138073847e01d
#
_cell.length_a   1.000
_cell.length_b   1.000
_cell.length_c   1.000
_cell.angle_alpha   90.00
_cell.angle_beta   90.00
_cell.angle_gamma   90.00
#
_symmetry.space_group_name_H-M   'P 1'
#
loop_
_entity.id
_entity.type
_entity.pdbx_description
1 polymer ?
#
loop_
_entity_poly.entity_id
_entity_poly.type
_entity_poly.pdbx_seq_one_letter_code
_entity_poly.pdbx_strand_id
1 'polypeptide(L)'
;MTGAIGATGRAGAGVLAVLPLGATEQHGPHLPPETDTLLATATARAVAPGDVRVLPALAYGASGEHQAFDWTVSIGTEALAGTIIELGRSVSAWADRLVVVNGHGGNVDALRRAVPRLRYEGRDAAWLPCRTSEDPTDTHAGHAETSLLLHLHPDLVRVDLAAPGCVEPLPRILPALREGGVAAVSPNGVLGDPTTASADEGRRLWEALLDDARDRLGRWRPGEDGMLR
;
A
#
# COMPACT_ATOMS: atom_id res chain seq x y z
N MET A 1 -4.46 -0.61 -32.43
CA MET A 1 -3.35 0.25 -32.89
C MET A 1 -2.21 0.10 -31.89
N THR A 2 -1.19 -0.67 -32.24
CA THR A 2 0.01 -0.92 -31.42
C THR A 2 0.95 0.28 -31.61
N GLY A 3 0.99 1.18 -30.63
CA GLY A 3 1.98 2.26 -30.60
C GLY A 3 3.35 1.67 -30.36
N ALA A 4 4.28 1.89 -31.29
CA ALA A 4 5.68 1.52 -31.16
C ALA A 4 6.31 2.24 -29.95
N ILE A 5 6.89 1.48 -29.03
CA ILE A 5 7.71 2.01 -27.95
C ILE A 5 9.05 2.40 -28.58
N GLY A 6 9.17 3.68 -28.95
CA GLY A 6 10.42 4.23 -29.48
C GLY A 6 11.44 4.37 -28.36
N ALA A 7 12.64 3.80 -28.57
CA ALA A 7 13.82 4.09 -27.76
C ALA A 7 14.24 5.56 -28.02
N THR A 8 13.92 6.46 -27.08
CA THR A 8 14.40 7.85 -27.12
C THR A 8 15.50 8.04 -26.09
N GLY A 9 16.60 8.62 -26.55
CA GLY A 9 17.80 8.85 -25.76
C GLY A 9 17.57 9.69 -24.51
N ARG A 10 18.34 9.38 -23.47
CA ARG A 10 18.42 10.12 -22.20
C ARG A 10 18.87 11.56 -22.42
N ALA A 11 17.94 12.49 -22.33
CA ALA A 11 18.22 13.90 -22.08
C ALA A 11 16.96 14.54 -21.47
N GLY A 12 16.96 14.77 -20.15
CA GLY A 12 15.85 15.38 -19.42
C GLY A 12 15.73 14.79 -18.01
N ALA A 13 14.94 15.36 -17.14
CA ALA A 13 14.70 14.84 -15.79
C ALA A 13 14.42 13.33 -15.86
N GLY A 14 15.17 12.55 -15.07
CA GLY A 14 15.19 11.09 -15.16
C GLY A 14 13.82 10.45 -14.95
N VAL A 15 13.58 9.31 -15.62
CA VAL A 15 12.31 8.56 -15.54
C VAL A 15 12.10 8.00 -14.13
N LEU A 16 10.98 8.34 -13.51
CA LEU A 16 10.52 7.72 -12.26
C LEU A 16 9.56 6.57 -12.57
N ALA A 17 9.89 5.37 -12.16
CA ALA A 17 8.96 4.25 -12.12
C ALA A 17 8.24 4.20 -10.77
N VAL A 18 6.93 4.01 -10.78
CA VAL A 18 6.09 3.87 -9.58
C VAL A 18 5.45 2.50 -9.60
N LEU A 19 5.77 1.66 -8.62
CA LEU A 19 5.19 0.34 -8.44
C LEU A 19 4.13 0.38 -7.33
N PRO A 20 2.82 0.28 -7.65
CA PRO A 20 1.82 0.06 -6.62
C PRO A 20 2.00 -1.33 -6.02
N LEU A 21 2.02 -1.41 -4.69
CA LEU A 21 2.10 -2.66 -3.93
C LEU A 21 0.93 -2.72 -2.96
N GLY A 22 0.04 -3.65 -3.18
CA GLY A 22 -1.08 -3.95 -2.28
C GLY A 22 -0.96 -5.30 -1.62
N ALA A 23 -2.10 -5.86 -1.28
CA ALA A 23 -2.30 -7.22 -0.83
C ALA A 23 -3.64 -7.75 -1.36
N THR A 24 -3.82 -9.04 -1.28
CA THR A 24 -5.11 -9.72 -1.44
C THR A 24 -5.45 -10.34 -0.09
N GLU A 25 -6.28 -9.67 0.69
CA GLU A 25 -6.62 -10.08 2.05
C GLU A 25 -8.02 -9.63 2.45
N GLN A 26 -8.59 -10.30 3.43
CA GLN A 26 -9.88 -9.91 3.98
C GLN A 26 -9.85 -8.45 4.49
N HIS A 27 -10.92 -7.69 4.26
CA HIS A 27 -11.13 -6.33 4.76
C HIS A 27 -12.52 -6.20 5.41
N GLY A 28 -12.78 -7.09 6.38
CA GLY A 28 -14.10 -7.18 6.97
C GLY A 28 -15.16 -7.65 5.97
N PRO A 29 -16.44 -7.64 6.33
CA PRO A 29 -17.52 -8.08 5.44
C PRO A 29 -17.91 -7.00 4.39
N HIS A 30 -17.41 -5.78 4.52
CA HIS A 30 -17.90 -4.60 3.81
C HIS A 30 -16.97 -4.03 2.75
N LEU A 31 -15.67 -4.34 2.79
CA LEU A 31 -14.69 -3.90 1.79
C LEU A 31 -14.20 -5.08 0.93
N PRO A 32 -13.79 -4.83 -0.32
CA PRO A 32 -13.25 -5.87 -1.18
C PRO A 32 -11.85 -6.31 -0.73
N PRO A 33 -11.44 -7.56 -1.03
CA PRO A 33 -10.11 -8.05 -0.65
C PRO A 33 -8.95 -7.36 -1.38
N GLU A 34 -9.23 -6.59 -2.42
CA GLU A 34 -8.26 -5.78 -3.18
C GLU A 34 -8.08 -4.36 -2.63
N THR A 35 -8.65 -4.02 -1.48
CA THR A 35 -8.64 -2.65 -0.91
C THR A 35 -7.26 -2.02 -0.94
N ASP A 36 -6.23 -2.69 -0.43
CA ASP A 36 -4.85 -2.21 -0.42
C ASP A 36 -4.31 -1.92 -1.83
N THR A 37 -4.63 -2.79 -2.77
CA THR A 37 -4.21 -2.65 -4.17
C THR A 37 -4.90 -1.48 -4.84
N LEU A 38 -6.18 -1.25 -4.54
CA LEU A 38 -6.95 -0.11 -5.02
C LEU A 38 -6.36 1.19 -4.50
N LEU A 39 -6.11 1.30 -3.20
CA LEU A 39 -5.52 2.48 -2.56
C LEU A 39 -4.11 2.77 -3.08
N ALA A 40 -3.25 1.75 -3.14
CA ALA A 40 -1.89 1.90 -3.67
C ALA A 40 -1.89 2.34 -5.14
N THR A 41 -2.79 1.78 -5.96
CA THR A 41 -2.91 2.11 -7.38
C THR A 41 -3.44 3.52 -7.60
N ALA A 42 -4.48 3.92 -6.85
CA ALA A 42 -5.02 5.27 -6.91
C ALA A 42 -3.95 6.30 -6.50
N THR A 43 -3.25 6.04 -5.38
CA THR A 43 -2.17 6.91 -4.90
C THR A 43 -1.05 7.04 -5.94
N ALA A 44 -0.55 5.92 -6.47
CA ALA A 44 0.51 5.92 -7.48
C ALA A 44 0.15 6.75 -8.72
N ARG A 45 -1.09 6.66 -9.19
CA ARG A 45 -1.58 7.43 -10.33
C ARG A 45 -1.74 8.93 -10.02
N ALA A 46 -2.17 9.26 -8.81
CA ALA A 46 -2.43 10.65 -8.41
C ALA A 46 -1.18 11.44 -8.04
N VAL A 47 -0.10 10.78 -7.60
CA VAL A 47 1.16 11.43 -7.24
C VAL A 47 2.15 11.54 -8.39
N ALA A 48 1.79 11.07 -9.57
CA ALA A 48 2.65 10.98 -10.76
C ALA A 48 2.69 12.30 -11.57
N PRO A 49 3.54 13.28 -11.26
CA PRO A 49 3.76 14.45 -12.13
C PRO A 49 4.90 14.17 -13.13
N GLY A 50 4.75 14.65 -14.35
CA GLY A 50 5.85 14.65 -15.33
C GLY A 50 6.12 13.29 -16.00
N ASP A 51 7.38 12.95 -16.22
CA ASP A 51 7.77 11.70 -16.90
C ASP A 51 7.82 10.51 -15.94
N VAL A 52 6.63 10.13 -15.46
CA VAL A 52 6.42 9.03 -14.52
C VAL A 52 5.79 7.85 -15.24
N ARG A 53 6.26 6.64 -14.90
CA ARG A 53 5.71 5.38 -15.41
C ARG A 53 5.10 4.60 -14.24
N VAL A 54 3.77 4.58 -14.16
CA VAL A 54 3.05 3.74 -13.20
C VAL A 54 2.98 2.32 -13.76
N LEU A 55 3.58 1.39 -13.02
CA LEU A 55 3.61 -0.04 -13.36
C LEU A 55 2.27 -0.72 -13.01
N PRO A 56 1.97 -1.89 -13.60
CA PRO A 56 0.92 -2.75 -13.09
C PRO A 56 1.15 -3.06 -11.59
N ALA A 57 0.09 -3.06 -10.82
CA ALA A 57 0.18 -3.30 -9.38
C ALA A 57 0.63 -4.74 -9.06
N LEU A 58 1.42 -4.89 -8.01
CA LEU A 58 1.66 -6.18 -7.37
C LEU A 58 0.56 -6.37 -6.30
N ALA A 59 -0.43 -7.20 -6.62
CA ALA A 59 -1.64 -7.37 -5.82
C ALA A 59 -1.52 -8.45 -4.73
N TYR A 60 -0.47 -9.25 -4.73
CA TYR A 60 -0.23 -10.28 -3.72
C TYR A 60 0.92 -9.85 -2.81
N GLY A 61 0.58 -9.59 -1.55
CA GLY A 61 1.47 -9.12 -0.51
C GLY A 61 1.83 -10.21 0.52
N ALA A 62 2.35 -9.76 1.65
CA ALA A 62 2.68 -10.57 2.82
C ALA A 62 1.59 -10.40 3.88
N SER A 63 0.48 -11.11 3.74
CA SER A 63 -0.77 -11.00 4.52
C SER A 63 -1.01 -12.23 5.41
N GLY A 64 0.06 -12.85 5.93
CA GLY A 64 -0.04 -14.07 6.73
C GLY A 64 -0.90 -13.92 8.00
N GLU A 65 -0.95 -12.73 8.57
CA GLU A 65 -1.77 -12.38 9.73
C GLU A 65 -3.28 -12.47 9.47
N HIS A 66 -3.71 -12.44 8.20
CA HIS A 66 -5.11 -12.57 7.77
C HIS A 66 -5.46 -13.98 7.29
N GLN A 67 -4.55 -14.94 7.34
CA GLN A 67 -4.69 -16.27 6.71
C GLN A 67 -5.86 -17.10 7.25
N ALA A 68 -6.40 -16.76 8.41
CA ALA A 68 -7.57 -17.44 8.99
C ALA A 68 -8.89 -17.04 8.31
N PHE A 69 -8.88 -16.07 7.43
CA PHE A 69 -10.06 -15.60 6.71
C PHE A 69 -10.02 -16.01 5.25
N ASP A 70 -11.20 -16.32 4.70
CA ASP A 70 -11.37 -16.51 3.26
C ASP A 70 -10.94 -15.28 2.46
N TRP A 71 -10.64 -15.45 1.17
CA TRP A 71 -10.18 -14.38 0.27
C TRP A 71 -8.81 -13.81 0.59
N THR A 72 -8.06 -14.38 1.54
CA THR A 72 -6.67 -14.00 1.80
C THR A 72 -5.70 -14.90 1.03
N VAL A 73 -4.85 -14.28 0.21
CA VAL A 73 -3.79 -14.97 -0.53
C VAL A 73 -2.47 -14.24 -0.28
N SER A 74 -1.64 -14.84 0.57
CA SER A 74 -0.32 -14.28 0.93
C SER A 74 0.80 -15.02 0.21
N ILE A 75 1.76 -14.29 -0.36
CA ILE A 75 3.01 -14.88 -0.88
C ILE A 75 4.12 -14.92 0.17
N GLY A 76 3.90 -14.31 1.32
CA GLY A 76 4.86 -14.23 2.43
C GLY A 76 5.99 -13.24 2.21
N THR A 77 6.63 -12.86 3.31
CA THR A 77 7.64 -11.79 3.36
C THR A 77 8.87 -12.10 2.49
N GLU A 78 9.38 -13.33 2.52
CA GLU A 78 10.60 -13.69 1.78
C GLU A 78 10.37 -13.67 0.26
N ALA A 79 9.28 -14.26 -0.20
CA ALA A 79 8.95 -14.27 -1.64
C ALA A 79 8.66 -12.85 -2.13
N LEU A 80 7.95 -12.05 -1.35
CA LEU A 80 7.68 -10.65 -1.67
C LEU A 80 8.97 -9.84 -1.76
N ALA A 81 9.88 -9.96 -0.80
CA ALA A 81 11.16 -9.26 -0.83
C ALA A 81 11.98 -9.63 -2.08
N GLY A 82 12.07 -10.92 -2.40
CA GLY A 82 12.73 -11.40 -3.62
C GLY A 82 12.09 -10.83 -4.90
N THR A 83 10.76 -10.82 -4.96
CA THR A 83 10.02 -10.26 -6.09
C THR A 83 10.29 -8.76 -6.28
N ILE A 84 10.26 -7.97 -5.20
CA ILE A 84 10.56 -6.53 -5.26
C ILE A 84 12.01 -6.29 -5.73
N ILE A 85 12.97 -7.09 -5.26
CA ILE A 85 14.37 -6.97 -5.68
C ILE A 85 14.49 -7.22 -7.19
N GLU A 86 13.92 -8.30 -7.71
CA GLU A 86 14.03 -8.63 -9.14
C GLU A 86 13.29 -7.60 -10.02
N LEU A 87 12.11 -7.14 -9.60
CA LEU A 87 11.40 -6.04 -10.28
C LEU A 87 12.26 -4.77 -10.30
N GLY A 88 12.86 -4.40 -9.16
CA GLY A 88 13.72 -3.23 -9.05
C GLY A 88 14.96 -3.32 -9.93
N ARG A 89 15.58 -4.48 -10.02
CA ARG A 89 16.71 -4.75 -10.94
C ARG A 89 16.31 -4.57 -12.40
N SER A 90 15.15 -5.11 -12.77
CA SER A 90 14.61 -5.02 -14.13
C SER A 90 14.24 -3.58 -14.49
N VAL A 91 13.54 -2.88 -13.59
CA VAL A 91 13.13 -1.47 -13.78
C VAL A 91 14.35 -0.54 -13.96
N SER A 92 15.42 -0.76 -13.20
CA SER A 92 16.64 0.06 -13.28
C SER A 92 17.37 -0.03 -14.63
N ALA A 93 16.98 -0.92 -15.52
CA ALA A 93 17.52 -0.95 -16.88
C ALA A 93 17.01 0.22 -17.75
N TRP A 94 15.88 0.82 -17.40
CA TRP A 94 15.24 1.88 -18.19
C TRP A 94 14.72 3.08 -17.36
N ALA A 95 14.56 2.95 -16.03
CA ALA A 95 14.19 4.04 -15.13
C ALA A 95 15.38 4.45 -14.28
N ASP A 96 15.47 5.73 -13.97
CA ASP A 96 16.52 6.29 -13.11
C ASP A 96 16.18 6.10 -11.63
N ARG A 97 14.88 6.11 -11.29
CA ARG A 97 14.39 5.93 -9.92
C ARG A 97 13.20 5.00 -9.88
N LEU A 98 13.08 4.25 -8.78
CA LEU A 98 11.92 3.42 -8.47
C LEU A 98 11.34 3.83 -7.12
N VAL A 99 10.03 4.08 -7.05
CA VAL A 99 9.30 4.14 -5.78
C VAL A 99 8.25 3.04 -5.72
N VAL A 100 8.20 2.31 -4.60
CA VAL A 100 7.13 1.36 -4.30
C VAL A 100 6.11 2.06 -3.42
N VAL A 101 4.88 2.23 -3.91
CA VAL A 101 3.76 2.81 -3.16
C VAL A 101 3.03 1.67 -2.48
N ASN A 102 3.15 1.59 -1.16
CA ASN A 102 2.67 0.46 -0.36
C ASN A 102 1.33 0.75 0.32
N GLY A 103 0.32 -0.06 0.04
CA GLY A 103 -1.01 0.00 0.64
C GLY A 103 -1.18 -0.87 1.89
N HIS A 104 -0.30 -1.86 2.14
CA HIS A 104 -0.50 -2.86 3.18
C HIS A 104 0.62 -2.86 4.24
N GLY A 105 0.23 -2.84 5.52
CA GLY A 105 1.17 -2.84 6.65
C GLY A 105 2.06 -4.07 6.72
N GLY A 106 1.56 -5.24 6.43
CA GLY A 106 2.29 -6.52 6.44
C GLY A 106 3.45 -6.58 5.43
N ASN A 107 3.43 -5.75 4.39
CA ASN A 107 4.51 -5.68 3.39
C ASN A 107 5.78 -4.97 3.90
N VAL A 108 5.71 -4.25 5.02
CA VAL A 108 6.78 -3.37 5.50
C VAL A 108 8.10 -4.13 5.72
N ASP A 109 8.04 -5.34 6.27
CA ASP A 109 9.25 -6.13 6.51
C ASP A 109 9.92 -6.58 5.20
N ALA A 110 9.14 -6.91 4.17
CA ALA A 110 9.66 -7.20 2.85
C ALA A 110 10.31 -5.96 2.20
N LEU A 111 9.68 -4.79 2.31
CA LEU A 111 10.20 -3.52 1.80
C LEU A 111 11.50 -3.10 2.49
N ARG A 112 11.59 -3.25 3.81
CA ARG A 112 12.80 -2.98 4.62
C ARG A 112 13.97 -3.88 4.27
N ARG A 113 13.73 -5.04 3.67
CA ARG A 113 14.78 -5.94 3.16
C ARG A 113 15.11 -5.64 1.70
N ALA A 114 14.10 -5.45 0.87
CA ALA A 114 14.26 -5.30 -0.58
C ALA A 114 14.85 -3.94 -0.97
N VAL A 115 14.32 -2.84 -0.46
CA VAL A 115 14.72 -1.50 -0.90
C VAL A 115 16.14 -1.15 -0.48
N PRO A 116 16.58 -1.37 0.78
CA PRO A 116 17.99 -1.21 1.13
C PRO A 116 18.93 -2.08 0.31
N ARG A 117 18.53 -3.31 -0.07
CA ARG A 117 19.32 -4.18 -0.94
C ARG A 117 19.50 -3.57 -2.33
N LEU A 118 18.43 -3.06 -2.95
CA LEU A 118 18.51 -2.37 -4.24
C LEU A 118 19.43 -1.14 -4.17
N ARG A 119 19.33 -0.37 -3.10
CA ARG A 119 20.18 0.80 -2.86
C ARG A 119 21.66 0.42 -2.68
N TYR A 120 21.94 -0.64 -1.92
CA TYR A 120 23.30 -1.19 -1.79
C TYR A 120 23.90 -1.62 -3.14
N GLU A 121 23.05 -2.11 -4.05
CA GLU A 121 23.43 -2.45 -5.44
C GLU A 121 23.58 -1.20 -6.36
N GLY A 122 23.50 0.02 -5.80
CA GLY A 122 23.66 1.28 -6.53
C GLY A 122 22.41 1.76 -7.28
N ARG A 123 21.21 1.20 -6.98
CA ARG A 123 19.95 1.62 -7.58
C ARG A 123 19.28 2.69 -6.72
N ASP A 124 18.74 3.73 -7.37
CA ASP A 124 17.97 4.76 -6.66
C ASP A 124 16.52 4.30 -6.47
N ALA A 125 16.28 3.58 -5.38
CA ALA A 125 15.00 3.01 -5.02
C ALA A 125 14.54 3.50 -3.64
N ALA A 126 13.22 3.66 -3.49
CA ALA A 126 12.57 4.04 -2.25
C ALA A 126 11.19 3.38 -2.14
N TRP A 127 10.57 3.47 -0.96
CA TRP A 127 9.16 3.12 -0.79
C TRP A 127 8.41 4.20 -0.02
N LEU A 128 7.10 4.27 -0.26
CA LEU A 128 6.18 5.27 0.28
C LEU A 128 4.97 4.55 0.86
N PRO A 129 4.61 4.74 2.14
CA PRO A 129 3.39 4.17 2.69
C PRO A 129 2.16 4.99 2.27
N CYS A 130 1.05 4.32 1.94
CA CYS A 130 -0.28 4.93 1.93
C CYS A 130 -0.75 5.01 3.38
N ARG A 131 -0.53 6.14 4.05
CA ARG A 131 -1.03 6.33 5.41
C ARG A 131 -2.49 6.72 5.36
N THR A 132 -3.34 5.82 5.79
CA THR A 132 -4.79 6.01 5.80
C THR A 132 -5.27 6.65 7.10
N SER A 133 -4.64 6.29 8.23
CA SER A 133 -4.95 6.82 9.56
C SER A 133 -3.70 6.99 10.41
N GLU A 134 -3.72 7.93 11.36
CA GLU A 134 -2.76 8.03 12.46
C GLU A 134 -3.36 7.54 13.79
N ASP A 135 -4.65 7.22 13.81
CA ASP A 135 -5.33 6.68 14.97
C ASP A 135 -4.90 5.22 15.20
N PRO A 136 -4.25 4.90 16.34
CA PRO A 136 -3.81 3.54 16.62
C PRO A 136 -4.97 2.55 16.84
N THR A 137 -6.20 3.03 16.94
CA THR A 137 -7.42 2.21 17.08
C THR A 137 -8.13 1.94 15.75
N ASP A 138 -7.62 2.50 14.64
CA ASP A 138 -8.19 2.42 13.29
C ASP A 138 -7.10 1.98 12.30
N THR A 139 -6.82 0.67 12.28
CA THR A 139 -5.63 0.13 11.62
C THR A 139 -5.90 -0.82 10.47
N HIS A 140 -7.14 -1.33 10.30
CA HIS A 140 -7.51 -2.22 9.21
C HIS A 140 -9.04 -2.29 9.01
N ALA A 141 -9.50 -2.06 7.79
CA ALA A 141 -10.90 -2.08 7.39
C ALA A 141 -11.82 -1.21 8.29
N GLY A 142 -11.26 -0.21 8.95
CA GLY A 142 -11.97 0.67 9.87
C GLY A 142 -12.50 1.93 9.20
N HIS A 143 -12.58 3.02 9.96
CA HIS A 143 -13.14 4.30 9.52
C HIS A 143 -12.40 4.89 8.31
N ALA A 144 -11.07 4.93 8.37
CA ALA A 144 -10.28 5.62 7.36
C ALA A 144 -10.30 4.90 6.00
N GLU A 145 -10.02 3.60 5.98
CA GLU A 145 -10.03 2.84 4.71
C GLU A 145 -11.42 2.77 4.11
N THR A 146 -12.46 2.57 4.94
CA THR A 146 -13.85 2.60 4.47
C THR A 146 -14.21 3.95 3.89
N SER A 147 -13.83 5.05 4.53
CA SER A 147 -14.08 6.39 4.02
C SER A 147 -13.37 6.65 2.69
N LEU A 148 -12.09 6.24 2.58
CA LEU A 148 -11.32 6.35 1.35
C LEU A 148 -11.96 5.56 0.20
N LEU A 149 -12.39 4.33 0.46
CA LEU A 149 -13.08 3.51 -0.56
C LEU A 149 -14.45 4.10 -0.93
N LEU A 150 -15.21 4.65 0.01
CA LEU A 150 -16.46 5.37 -0.27
C LEU A 150 -16.24 6.58 -1.19
N HIS A 151 -15.09 7.26 -1.08
CA HIS A 151 -14.73 8.37 -1.96
C HIS A 151 -14.26 7.90 -3.33
N LEU A 152 -13.39 6.89 -3.39
CA LEU A 152 -12.71 6.47 -4.61
C LEU A 152 -13.50 5.43 -5.42
N HIS A 153 -14.17 4.51 -4.74
CA HIS A 153 -14.84 3.34 -5.32
C HIS A 153 -16.13 3.00 -4.55
N PRO A 154 -17.13 3.91 -4.47
CA PRO A 154 -18.32 3.73 -3.64
C PRO A 154 -19.10 2.45 -3.97
N ASP A 155 -19.10 2.04 -5.25
CA ASP A 155 -19.81 0.84 -5.70
C ASP A 155 -19.21 -0.49 -5.17
N LEU A 156 -18.00 -0.44 -4.63
CA LEU A 156 -17.32 -1.61 -4.05
C LEU A 156 -17.54 -1.75 -2.55
N VAL A 157 -18.13 -0.74 -1.89
CA VAL A 157 -18.32 -0.73 -0.44
C VAL A 157 -19.71 -1.23 -0.06
N ARG A 158 -19.77 -2.30 0.71
CA ARG A 158 -21.00 -2.89 1.25
C ARG A 158 -21.34 -2.24 2.60
N VAL A 159 -21.81 -0.98 2.57
CA VAL A 159 -22.10 -0.19 3.80
C VAL A 159 -23.10 -0.89 4.72
N ASP A 160 -24.02 -1.65 4.14
CA ASP A 160 -25.00 -2.48 4.86
C ASP A 160 -24.37 -3.57 5.73
N LEU A 161 -23.12 -3.94 5.46
CA LEU A 161 -22.36 -4.95 6.20
C LEU A 161 -21.28 -4.34 7.13
N ALA A 162 -21.13 -3.03 7.14
CA ALA A 162 -20.16 -2.36 8.00
C ALA A 162 -20.51 -2.55 9.47
N ALA A 163 -19.58 -3.12 10.23
CA ALA A 163 -19.74 -3.37 11.65
C ALA A 163 -18.43 -3.16 12.41
N PRO A 164 -18.46 -2.63 13.66
CA PRO A 164 -17.27 -2.48 14.46
C PRO A 164 -16.54 -3.80 14.68
N GLY A 165 -15.21 -3.75 14.67
CA GLY A 165 -14.36 -4.85 15.10
C GLY A 165 -13.62 -4.53 16.38
N CYS A 166 -12.32 -4.86 16.44
CA CYS A 166 -11.48 -4.52 17.58
C CYS A 166 -11.06 -3.05 17.50
N VAL A 167 -11.42 -2.25 18.50
CA VAL A 167 -11.05 -0.83 18.65
C VAL A 167 -9.96 -0.60 19.69
N GLU A 168 -9.27 -1.66 20.12
CA GLU A 168 -8.13 -1.52 21.02
C GLU A 168 -6.91 -1.00 20.24
N PRO A 169 -6.08 -0.12 20.84
CA PRO A 169 -4.89 0.40 20.17
C PRO A 169 -3.94 -0.71 19.72
N LEU A 170 -3.40 -0.60 18.50
CA LEU A 170 -2.51 -1.59 17.89
C LEU A 170 -1.38 -2.08 18.82
N PRO A 171 -0.67 -1.22 19.58
CA PRO A 171 0.37 -1.70 20.48
C PRO A 171 -0.13 -2.69 21.54
N ARG A 172 -1.41 -2.59 21.94
CA ARG A 172 -2.03 -3.45 22.94
C ARG A 172 -2.37 -4.83 22.38
N ILE A 173 -2.86 -4.89 21.14
CA ILE A 173 -3.27 -6.14 20.47
C ILE A 173 -2.12 -6.83 19.72
N LEU A 174 -0.99 -6.13 19.50
CA LEU A 174 0.12 -6.63 18.70
C LEU A 174 0.69 -7.99 19.15
N PRO A 175 0.80 -8.30 20.46
CA PRO A 175 1.21 -9.65 20.90
C PRO A 175 0.27 -10.75 20.41
N ALA A 176 -1.04 -10.55 20.56
CA ALA A 176 -2.06 -11.51 20.13
C ALA A 176 -2.13 -11.63 18.60
N LEU A 177 -1.96 -10.50 17.86
CA LEU A 177 -1.86 -10.50 16.40
C LEU A 177 -0.67 -11.35 15.91
N ARG A 178 0.48 -11.25 16.58
CA ARG A 178 1.67 -12.03 16.21
C ARG A 178 1.52 -13.52 16.47
N GLU A 179 0.76 -13.90 17.49
CA GLU A 179 0.57 -15.30 17.89
C GLU A 179 -0.54 -15.97 17.07
N GLY A 180 -1.67 -15.30 16.88
CA GLY A 180 -2.87 -15.90 16.30
C GLY A 180 -3.50 -15.16 15.13
N GLY A 181 -2.82 -14.14 14.59
CA GLY A 181 -3.34 -13.33 13.49
C GLY A 181 -4.54 -12.46 13.88
N VAL A 182 -5.14 -11.85 12.86
CA VAL A 182 -6.28 -10.93 13.06
C VAL A 182 -7.50 -11.63 13.67
N ALA A 183 -7.74 -12.88 13.33
CA ALA A 183 -8.88 -13.65 13.88
C ALA A 183 -8.82 -13.83 15.41
N ALA A 184 -7.62 -13.79 16.00
CA ALA A 184 -7.45 -13.89 17.45
C ALA A 184 -7.92 -12.65 18.21
N VAL A 185 -8.03 -11.50 17.55
CA VAL A 185 -8.41 -10.21 18.16
C VAL A 185 -9.71 -9.64 17.60
N SER A 186 -10.08 -10.02 16.38
CA SER A 186 -11.29 -9.55 15.71
C SER A 186 -11.93 -10.66 14.88
N PRO A 187 -13.04 -11.24 15.31
CA PRO A 187 -13.73 -12.32 14.59
C PRO A 187 -14.28 -11.92 13.22
N ASN A 188 -14.61 -10.63 13.01
CA ASN A 188 -15.07 -10.10 11.73
C ASN A 188 -13.94 -9.51 10.87
N GLY A 189 -12.70 -9.57 11.36
CA GLY A 189 -11.52 -9.12 10.64
C GLY A 189 -11.25 -7.61 10.67
N VAL A 190 -12.13 -6.79 11.25
CA VAL A 190 -11.99 -5.33 11.31
C VAL A 190 -11.17 -4.92 12.54
N LEU A 191 -10.16 -4.06 12.36
CA LEU A 191 -9.43 -3.41 13.45
C LEU A 191 -9.74 -1.92 13.44
N GLY A 192 -10.90 -1.56 13.94
CA GLY A 192 -11.49 -0.21 13.92
C GLY A 192 -13.01 -0.21 13.97
N ASP A 193 -13.62 0.94 13.69
CA ASP A 193 -15.06 1.12 13.58
C ASP A 193 -15.43 1.82 12.26
N PRO A 194 -15.90 1.10 11.23
CA PRO A 194 -16.28 1.68 9.93
C PRO A 194 -17.65 2.36 9.92
N THR A 195 -18.45 2.26 11.00
CA THR A 195 -19.87 2.68 10.99
C THR A 195 -20.08 4.19 10.82
N THR A 196 -19.07 4.99 11.10
CA THR A 196 -19.08 6.45 10.93
C THR A 196 -18.36 6.92 9.65
N ALA A 197 -17.91 5.98 8.82
CA ALA A 197 -17.22 6.31 7.58
C ALA A 197 -18.11 7.06 6.57
N SER A 198 -17.52 7.97 5.81
CA SER A 198 -18.23 8.75 4.80
C SER A 198 -17.34 9.12 3.61
N ALA A 199 -17.94 9.34 2.44
CA ALA A 199 -17.23 9.80 1.26
C ALA A 199 -16.60 11.19 1.44
N ASP A 200 -17.22 12.08 2.23
CA ASP A 200 -16.67 13.41 2.52
C ASP A 200 -15.41 13.31 3.39
N GLU A 201 -15.41 12.47 4.40
CA GLU A 201 -14.21 12.17 5.18
C GLU A 201 -13.15 11.49 4.32
N GLY A 202 -13.56 10.55 3.45
CA GLY A 202 -12.67 9.90 2.48
C GLY A 202 -11.97 10.90 1.57
N ARG A 203 -12.68 11.92 1.08
CA ARG A 203 -12.10 13.00 0.29
C ARG A 203 -11.05 13.79 1.09
N ARG A 204 -11.35 14.13 2.33
CA ARG A 204 -10.40 14.84 3.21
C ARG A 204 -9.13 14.04 3.48
N LEU A 205 -9.29 12.75 3.80
CA LEU A 205 -8.16 11.83 4.04
C LEU A 205 -7.34 11.61 2.76
N TRP A 206 -8.01 11.52 1.61
CA TRP A 206 -7.37 11.38 0.31
C TRP A 206 -6.49 12.59 -0.03
N GLU A 207 -6.99 13.80 0.13
CA GLU A 207 -6.24 15.03 -0.08
C GLU A 207 -5.00 15.08 0.82
N ALA A 208 -5.15 14.77 2.12
CA ALA A 208 -4.04 14.75 3.07
C ALA A 208 -2.98 13.67 2.71
N LEU A 209 -3.41 12.47 2.31
CA LEU A 209 -2.53 11.40 1.86
C LEU A 209 -1.72 11.82 0.63
N LEU A 210 -2.37 12.46 -0.35
CA LEU A 210 -1.70 12.92 -1.56
C LEU A 210 -0.70 14.04 -1.28
N ASP A 211 -1.01 14.95 -0.38
CA ASP A 211 -0.11 16.05 -0.01
C ASP A 211 1.14 15.52 0.70
N ASP A 212 0.99 14.59 1.67
CA ASP A 212 2.15 13.92 2.31
C ASP A 212 2.97 13.13 1.29
N ALA A 213 2.32 12.39 0.41
CA ALA A 213 2.99 11.58 -0.60
C ALA A 213 3.79 12.44 -1.60
N ARG A 214 3.21 13.53 -2.08
CA ARG A 214 3.88 14.47 -3.01
C ARG A 214 5.06 15.17 -2.36
N ASP A 215 4.91 15.59 -1.11
CA ASP A 215 5.97 16.23 -0.34
C ASP A 215 7.16 15.28 -0.14
N ARG A 216 6.93 14.04 0.26
CA ARG A 216 7.98 13.00 0.41
C ARG A 216 8.65 12.67 -0.91
N LEU A 217 7.88 12.52 -2.00
CA LEU A 217 8.43 12.30 -3.33
C LEU A 217 9.27 13.47 -3.81
N GLY A 218 8.82 14.70 -3.57
CA GLY A 218 9.55 15.93 -3.93
C GLY A 218 10.87 16.05 -3.18
N ARG A 219 10.91 15.71 -1.91
CA ARG A 219 12.14 15.71 -1.09
C ARG A 219 13.09 14.59 -1.45
N TRP A 220 12.59 13.44 -1.87
CA TRP A 220 13.34 12.21 -2.19
C TRP A 220 14.43 11.87 -1.17
N ARG A 221 14.05 11.75 0.10
CA ARG A 221 14.96 11.44 1.22
C ARG A 221 14.63 10.07 1.82
N PRO A 222 15.10 8.97 1.20
CA PRO A 222 14.90 7.64 1.79
C PRO A 222 15.76 7.48 3.04
N GLY A 223 15.12 6.99 4.12
CA GLY A 223 15.82 6.59 5.34
C GLY A 223 16.66 5.32 5.14
N GLU A 224 17.30 4.83 6.21
CA GLU A 224 18.07 3.58 6.19
C GLU A 224 17.22 2.37 5.78
N ASP A 225 15.95 2.37 6.15
CA ASP A 225 14.94 1.37 5.79
C ASP A 225 14.37 1.53 4.38
N GLY A 226 14.83 2.53 3.62
CA GLY A 226 14.40 2.85 2.28
C GLY A 226 13.07 3.63 2.20
N MET A 227 12.42 3.92 3.34
CA MET A 227 11.18 4.70 3.36
C MET A 227 11.46 6.18 3.09
N LEU A 228 10.69 6.83 2.21
CA LEU A 228 10.72 8.28 2.03
C LEU A 228 10.25 9.02 3.29
N ARG A 229 11.01 10.06 3.67
CA ARG A 229 10.79 10.87 4.88
C ARG A 229 10.32 12.27 4.51
#